data_04ed541a6912c3485c586bbc3f816944
#
_entry.id   04ed541a6912c3485c586bbc3f816944
#
_cell.length_a   1.000
_cell.length_b   1.000
_cell.length_c   1.000
_cell.angle_alpha   90.00
_cell.angle_beta   90.00
_cell.angle_gamma   90.00
#
_symmetry.space_group_name_H-M   'P 1'
#
loop_
_entity.id
_entity.type
_entity.pdbx_description
1 polymer ?
#
loop_
_entity_poly.entity_id
_entity_poly.type
_entity_poly.pdbx_seq_one_letter_code
_entity_poly.pdbx_strand_id
1 'polypeptide(L)'
;MSKRLDKVKLVKGRQWERQDPIDNIGVSTYVLIKDAIQEGRNDLAKDLADYVYFWETKFARDTNFDLIAGWPEFVRINYGEYAEIEDQRAAMIQTRMWKLPFTEKPTVQKREQSPYDYTMGYGWRMLKYHRMGKNDGAGGFTIEEYPDRYEFVWDPCYSGGRPRRGDPVTGTPPRTSPLYTGNQVPHPWSWGKTGVPGYCMHCALIHNIMDVEQRGYLQWASGYPDDPWKPCTYIAYKDVDWIPEEYYTRIGRTKPKVTSTAPRPKDVNKLIRVIHSDELGPEWVPTLTMLKKAIDAGKKKEALKIVDQMRDEMGRISMLIWNWSWMELIIEKYGYNELYHALRSIPCSYALPPAPEEPRPTKADIPNAEERARRGALWGRSDRSGPNADCSVNIIDEPDRVVMELAPCGSGGRGLMTIDTPGMERGPVTGNPWNFKTTPVAHPVAWNKVGVPNYCARCCVHMEMGSLSRYGYLTTVIERPENATDPNCRWFFYRDVDDIPEKYYTRIGAKKPARQK
;
A
#
# COMPACT_ATOMS: atom_id res chain seq x y z
N MET A 1 -28.70 -16.79 -15.87
CA MET A 1 -28.60 -15.67 -14.91
C MET A 1 -27.88 -16.13 -13.67
N SER A 2 -26.86 -15.40 -13.25
CA SER A 2 -26.10 -15.73 -12.06
C SER A 2 -26.88 -15.38 -10.80
N LYS A 3 -27.32 -16.39 -10.04
CA LYS A 3 -28.02 -16.19 -8.76
C LYS A 3 -27.23 -15.31 -7.78
N ARG A 4 -25.90 -15.15 -7.98
CA ARG A 4 -25.06 -14.31 -7.11
C ARG A 4 -25.25 -12.81 -7.36
N LEU A 5 -25.56 -12.38 -8.60
CA LEU A 5 -25.81 -10.97 -8.90
C LEU A 5 -27.09 -10.45 -8.22
N ASP A 6 -28.07 -11.31 -8.03
CA ASP A 6 -29.33 -10.95 -7.36
C ASP A 6 -29.15 -10.79 -5.84
N LYS A 7 -28.06 -11.36 -5.28
CA LYS A 7 -27.67 -11.20 -3.88
C LYS A 7 -26.81 -9.98 -3.61
N VAL A 8 -26.30 -9.30 -4.66
CA VAL A 8 -25.46 -8.10 -4.49
C VAL A 8 -26.28 -6.97 -3.88
N LYS A 9 -25.83 -6.49 -2.74
CA LYS A 9 -26.41 -5.32 -2.05
C LYS A 9 -25.32 -4.27 -1.87
N LEU A 10 -25.21 -3.36 -2.82
CA LEU A 10 -24.31 -2.22 -2.76
C LEU A 10 -25.01 -1.02 -2.14
N VAL A 11 -24.59 -0.63 -0.95
CA VAL A 11 -25.10 0.54 -0.24
C VAL A 11 -24.19 1.72 -0.56
N LYS A 12 -24.76 2.70 -1.28
CA LYS A 12 -24.08 3.94 -1.67
C LYS A 12 -24.33 5.00 -0.60
N GLY A 13 -23.28 5.56 -0.04
CA GLY A 13 -23.36 6.60 0.99
C GLY A 13 -22.04 7.38 1.04
N ARG A 14 -21.76 8.02 2.19
CA ARG A 14 -20.47 8.67 2.42
C ARG A 14 -19.30 7.70 2.26
N GLN A 15 -19.53 6.45 2.63
CA GLN A 15 -18.65 5.31 2.34
C GLN A 15 -19.53 4.23 1.70
N TRP A 16 -19.10 3.69 0.55
CA TRP A 16 -19.83 2.62 -0.10
C TRP A 16 -19.45 1.28 0.51
N GLU A 17 -20.44 0.40 0.67
CA GLU A 17 -20.27 -0.92 1.27
C GLU A 17 -21.04 -1.98 0.49
N ARG A 18 -20.46 -3.17 0.39
CA ARG A 18 -21.17 -4.37 -0.01
C ARG A 18 -21.77 -5.03 1.24
N GLN A 19 -23.09 -5.07 1.31
CA GLN A 19 -23.87 -5.69 2.37
C GLN A 19 -24.57 -6.96 1.89
N ASP A 20 -23.94 -7.69 0.99
CA ASP A 20 -24.45 -8.96 0.50
C ASP A 20 -24.74 -9.92 1.66
N PRO A 21 -25.65 -10.91 1.49
CA PRO A 21 -25.79 -12.03 2.41
C PRO A 21 -24.45 -12.75 2.64
N ILE A 22 -24.33 -13.42 3.77
CA ILE A 22 -23.06 -14.03 4.21
C ILE A 22 -22.52 -15.06 3.21
N ASP A 23 -23.38 -15.75 2.51
CA ASP A 23 -23.05 -16.74 1.48
C ASP A 23 -22.58 -16.11 0.14
N ASN A 24 -22.67 -14.79 -0.02
CA ASN A 24 -22.24 -14.06 -1.21
C ASN A 24 -21.11 -13.07 -0.93
N ILE A 25 -20.94 -12.66 0.32
CA ILE A 25 -19.99 -11.59 0.67
C ILE A 25 -18.53 -11.93 0.37
N GLY A 26 -18.19 -13.21 0.34
CA GLY A 26 -16.87 -13.73 -0.01
C GLY A 26 -16.55 -13.70 -1.50
N VAL A 27 -17.57 -13.56 -2.37
CA VAL A 27 -17.37 -13.54 -3.82
C VAL A 27 -16.59 -12.29 -4.22
N SER A 28 -15.55 -12.46 -5.02
CA SER A 28 -14.74 -11.37 -5.57
C SER A 28 -15.61 -10.35 -6.29
N THR A 29 -15.37 -9.06 -6.01
CA THR A 29 -16.06 -7.97 -6.74
C THR A 29 -15.68 -7.96 -8.21
N TYR A 30 -14.47 -8.36 -8.57
CA TYR A 30 -14.06 -8.49 -9.99
C TYR A 30 -14.83 -9.61 -10.69
N VAL A 31 -15.11 -10.72 -10.02
CA VAL A 31 -15.99 -11.79 -10.57
C VAL A 31 -17.40 -11.24 -10.79
N LEU A 32 -17.96 -10.52 -9.83
CA LEU A 32 -19.29 -9.92 -9.98
C LEU A 32 -19.37 -8.88 -11.11
N ILE A 33 -18.32 -8.08 -11.32
CA ILE A 33 -18.23 -7.15 -12.46
C ILE A 33 -18.28 -7.96 -13.77
N LYS A 34 -17.50 -9.03 -13.89
CA LYS A 34 -17.49 -9.87 -15.09
C LYS A 34 -18.85 -10.53 -15.35
N ASP A 35 -19.47 -11.09 -14.32
CA ASP A 35 -20.81 -11.68 -14.42
C ASP A 35 -21.82 -10.61 -14.89
N ALA A 36 -21.79 -9.41 -14.33
CA ALA A 36 -22.68 -8.30 -14.70
C ALA A 36 -22.49 -7.86 -16.16
N ILE A 37 -21.24 -7.76 -16.65
CA ILE A 37 -20.94 -7.47 -18.05
C ILE A 37 -21.49 -8.57 -18.96
N GLN A 38 -21.30 -9.84 -18.60
CA GLN A 38 -21.77 -10.97 -19.38
C GLN A 38 -23.29 -11.00 -19.49
N GLU A 39 -24.00 -10.69 -18.42
CA GLU A 39 -25.46 -10.63 -18.36
C GLU A 39 -26.06 -9.34 -18.92
N GLY A 40 -25.24 -8.35 -19.27
CA GLY A 40 -25.70 -7.05 -19.80
C GLY A 40 -26.23 -6.11 -18.71
N ARG A 41 -25.94 -6.36 -17.43
CA ARG A 41 -26.28 -5.49 -16.28
C ARG A 41 -25.25 -4.37 -16.16
N ASN A 42 -25.17 -3.52 -17.19
CA ASN A 42 -24.09 -2.55 -17.37
C ASN A 42 -23.98 -1.54 -16.24
N ASP A 43 -25.10 -1.05 -15.69
CA ASP A 43 -25.08 -0.09 -14.58
C ASP A 43 -24.54 -0.74 -13.30
N LEU A 44 -24.96 -1.97 -13.00
CA LEU A 44 -24.39 -2.72 -11.87
C LEU A 44 -22.89 -2.96 -12.07
N ALA A 45 -22.44 -3.30 -13.27
CA ALA A 45 -21.03 -3.48 -13.56
C ALA A 45 -20.22 -2.20 -13.31
N LYS A 46 -20.72 -1.04 -13.73
CA LYS A 46 -20.08 0.26 -13.48
C LYS A 46 -20.06 0.62 -11.99
N ASP A 47 -21.16 0.40 -11.29
CA ASP A 47 -21.25 0.64 -9.84
C ASP A 47 -20.27 -0.23 -9.06
N LEU A 48 -20.17 -1.51 -9.39
CA LEU A 48 -19.20 -2.44 -8.77
C LEU A 48 -17.76 -2.05 -9.12
N ALA A 49 -17.51 -1.55 -10.33
CA ALA A 49 -16.19 -1.06 -10.71
C ALA A 49 -15.79 0.19 -9.90
N ASP A 50 -16.71 1.14 -9.68
CA ASP A 50 -16.50 2.29 -8.80
C ASP A 50 -16.25 1.85 -7.37
N TYR A 51 -17.07 0.92 -6.87
CA TYR A 51 -16.91 0.38 -5.51
C TYR A 51 -15.53 -0.25 -5.30
N VAL A 52 -15.09 -1.14 -6.20
CA VAL A 52 -13.79 -1.79 -6.05
C VAL A 52 -12.64 -0.78 -6.15
N TYR A 53 -12.76 0.17 -7.04
CA TYR A 53 -11.69 1.14 -7.30
C TYR A 53 -11.55 2.17 -6.17
N PHE A 54 -12.64 2.75 -5.70
CA PHE A 54 -12.63 3.84 -4.73
C PHE A 54 -12.71 3.36 -3.27
N TRP A 55 -13.34 2.23 -2.99
CA TRP A 55 -13.68 1.83 -1.64
C TRP A 55 -13.02 0.51 -1.21
N GLU A 56 -13.19 -0.55 -1.96
CA GLU A 56 -12.71 -1.86 -1.56
C GLU A 56 -11.17 -1.94 -1.57
N THR A 57 -10.54 -1.61 -2.68
CA THR A 57 -9.07 -1.67 -2.77
C THR A 57 -8.39 -0.54 -2.01
N LYS A 58 -9.07 0.60 -1.83
CA LYS A 58 -8.60 1.69 -1.00
C LYS A 58 -8.32 1.24 0.44
N PHE A 59 -9.19 0.42 0.98
CA PHE A 59 -9.05 -0.08 2.35
C PHE A 59 -7.69 -0.77 2.58
N ALA A 60 -7.32 -1.75 1.75
CA ALA A 60 -6.02 -2.42 1.87
C ALA A 60 -4.86 -1.48 1.56
N ARG A 61 -5.01 -0.59 0.58
CA ARG A 61 -3.97 0.38 0.23
C ARG A 61 -3.71 1.38 1.34
N ASP A 62 -4.74 2.01 1.85
CA ASP A 62 -4.60 3.00 2.92
C ASP A 62 -3.94 2.36 4.15
N THR A 63 -4.34 1.14 4.49
CA THR A 63 -3.72 0.42 5.60
C THR A 63 -2.25 0.09 5.32
N ASN A 64 -1.90 -0.29 4.10
CA ASN A 64 -0.50 -0.54 3.74
C ASN A 64 0.32 0.75 3.71
N PHE A 65 -0.24 1.86 3.23
CA PHE A 65 0.42 3.16 3.27
C PHE A 65 0.59 3.67 4.71
N ASP A 66 -0.40 3.48 5.57
CA ASP A 66 -0.29 3.84 6.99
C ASP A 66 0.85 3.08 7.68
N LEU A 67 0.97 1.78 7.39
CA LEU A 67 2.08 1.00 7.89
C LEU A 67 3.42 1.53 7.35
N ILE A 68 3.53 1.72 6.03
CA ILE A 68 4.77 2.22 5.41
C ILE A 68 5.14 3.61 5.93
N ALA A 69 4.15 4.46 6.21
CA ALA A 69 4.38 5.76 6.82
C ALA A 69 4.72 5.65 8.31
N GLY A 70 4.14 4.68 8.99
CA GLY A 70 4.31 4.49 10.42
C GLY A 70 5.66 3.93 10.82
N TRP A 71 6.26 3.07 10.01
CA TRP A 71 7.57 2.49 10.31
C TRP A 71 8.67 3.55 10.49
N PRO A 72 8.93 4.45 9.51
CA PRO A 72 9.93 5.49 9.69
C PRO A 72 9.61 6.41 10.87
N GLU A 73 8.36 6.80 11.07
CA GLU A 73 7.97 7.65 12.20
C GLU A 73 8.20 6.95 13.55
N PHE A 74 7.89 5.65 13.65
CA PHE A 74 8.18 4.86 14.85
C PHE A 74 9.68 4.86 15.16
N VAL A 75 10.53 4.62 14.16
CA VAL A 75 11.98 4.65 14.32
C VAL A 75 12.45 6.05 14.71
N ARG A 76 11.94 7.09 14.05
CA ARG A 76 12.31 8.48 14.34
C ARG A 76 12.00 8.86 15.79
N ILE A 77 10.80 8.54 16.27
CA ILE A 77 10.36 8.88 17.62
C ILE A 77 11.17 8.16 18.69
N ASN A 78 11.52 6.91 18.47
CA ASN A 78 12.16 6.07 19.48
C ASN A 78 13.68 6.02 19.38
N TYR A 79 14.25 6.23 18.18
CA TYR A 79 15.68 6.03 17.89
C TYR A 79 16.34 7.23 17.18
N GLY A 80 15.57 8.24 16.79
CA GLY A 80 16.03 9.48 16.18
C GLY A 80 16.05 9.49 14.65
N GLU A 81 16.25 10.68 14.09
CA GLU A 81 16.12 10.96 12.65
C GLU A 81 17.19 10.25 11.80
N TYR A 82 18.39 10.04 12.34
CA TYR A 82 19.45 9.28 11.63
C TYR A 82 19.11 7.79 11.55
N ALA A 83 18.58 7.20 12.62
CA ALA A 83 18.15 5.81 12.60
C ALA A 83 16.99 5.61 11.62
N GLU A 84 16.05 6.55 11.56
CA GLU A 84 14.95 6.55 10.60
C GLU A 84 15.43 6.39 9.15
N ILE A 85 16.38 7.23 8.73
CA ILE A 85 16.82 7.24 7.33
C ILE A 85 17.68 6.04 6.97
N GLU A 86 18.52 5.57 7.90
CA GLU A 86 19.31 4.35 7.73
C GLU A 86 18.41 3.12 7.59
N ASP A 87 17.40 3.02 8.43
CA ASP A 87 16.44 1.92 8.41
C ASP A 87 15.55 1.97 7.17
N GLN A 88 15.12 3.17 6.76
CA GLN A 88 14.36 3.34 5.53
C GLN A 88 15.19 2.91 4.32
N ARG A 89 16.47 3.27 4.28
CA ARG A 89 17.41 2.84 3.24
C ARG A 89 17.59 1.33 3.24
N ALA A 90 17.82 0.73 4.40
CA ALA A 90 17.98 -0.72 4.55
C ALA A 90 16.72 -1.49 4.11
N ALA A 91 15.54 -1.06 4.57
CA ALA A 91 14.26 -1.64 4.17
C ALA A 91 14.05 -1.55 2.65
N MET A 92 14.36 -0.42 2.03
CA MET A 92 14.25 -0.25 0.57
C MET A 92 15.19 -1.15 -0.21
N ILE A 93 16.43 -1.29 0.25
CA ILE A 93 17.41 -2.21 -0.34
C ILE A 93 16.89 -3.65 -0.28
N GLN A 94 16.36 -4.05 0.87
CA GLN A 94 15.85 -5.40 1.10
C GLN A 94 14.63 -5.72 0.22
N THR A 95 13.86 -4.71 -0.21
CA THR A 95 12.74 -4.93 -1.15
C THR A 95 13.17 -5.46 -2.52
N ARG A 96 14.45 -5.35 -2.88
CA ARG A 96 14.98 -5.65 -4.22
C ARG A 96 14.29 -4.86 -5.35
N MET A 97 13.46 -3.91 -5.02
CA MET A 97 12.93 -2.96 -6.00
C MET A 97 14.05 -2.05 -6.55
N TRP A 98 15.12 -1.93 -5.77
CA TRP A 98 16.34 -1.19 -6.11
C TRP A 98 17.48 -2.19 -6.20
N LYS A 99 17.99 -2.40 -7.40
CA LYS A 99 19.13 -3.30 -7.60
C LYS A 99 20.36 -2.77 -6.86
N LEU A 100 20.95 -3.59 -5.99
CA LEU A 100 22.19 -3.33 -5.29
C LEU A 100 23.09 -4.56 -5.35
N PRO A 101 24.40 -4.39 -5.21
CA PRO A 101 25.15 -3.13 -5.25
C PRO A 101 25.59 -2.82 -6.68
N PHE A 102 25.75 -1.55 -7.00
CA PHE A 102 26.53 -1.17 -8.16
C PHE A 102 28.00 -1.46 -7.81
N THR A 103 28.49 -2.59 -8.24
CA THR A 103 29.89 -3.01 -8.05
C THR A 103 30.85 -2.20 -8.91
N GLU A 104 30.32 -1.49 -9.90
CA GLU A 104 31.06 -0.54 -10.73
C GLU A 104 30.50 0.87 -10.50
N LYS A 105 31.36 1.84 -10.21
CA LYS A 105 30.97 3.24 -10.23
C LYS A 105 30.41 3.51 -11.64
N PRO A 106 29.15 3.95 -11.77
CA PRO A 106 28.62 4.24 -13.07
C PRO A 106 29.46 5.34 -13.68
N THR A 107 30.11 5.03 -14.76
CA THR A 107 30.72 6.07 -15.58
C THR A 107 29.57 6.87 -16.19
N VAL A 108 29.68 8.18 -16.22
CA VAL A 108 28.72 9.11 -16.84
C VAL A 108 28.33 8.73 -18.28
N GLN A 109 29.06 7.81 -18.88
CA GLN A 109 28.86 7.28 -20.23
C GLN A 109 27.70 6.27 -20.36
N LYS A 110 27.17 5.69 -19.25
CA LYS A 110 25.98 4.80 -19.31
C LYS A 110 24.69 5.57 -18.97
N ARG A 111 24.39 6.58 -19.72
CA ARG A 111 23.06 7.24 -19.71
C ARG A 111 22.09 6.46 -20.59
N GLU A 112 21.67 5.28 -20.10
CA GLU A 112 20.87 4.33 -20.89
C GLU A 112 19.43 4.82 -21.13
N GLN A 113 18.95 5.80 -20.36
CA GLN A 113 17.59 6.29 -20.46
C GLN A 113 17.55 7.80 -20.20
N SER A 114 16.79 8.52 -21.04
CA SER A 114 16.62 9.96 -20.82
C SER A 114 15.86 10.22 -19.51
N PRO A 115 16.08 11.37 -18.84
CA PRO A 115 15.32 11.76 -17.66
C PRO A 115 13.80 11.77 -17.92
N TYR A 116 13.38 12.18 -19.13
CA TYR A 116 11.98 12.15 -19.53
C TYR A 116 11.42 10.72 -19.56
N ASP A 117 12.06 9.79 -20.24
CA ASP A 117 11.59 8.41 -20.36
C ASP A 117 11.54 7.71 -19.00
N TYR A 118 12.53 7.97 -18.14
CA TYR A 118 12.55 7.45 -16.77
C TYR A 118 11.36 7.96 -15.97
N THR A 119 11.10 9.27 -16.03
CA THR A 119 9.99 9.91 -15.30
C THR A 119 8.64 9.46 -15.87
N MET A 120 8.55 9.28 -17.20
CA MET A 120 7.37 8.70 -17.84
C MET A 120 7.10 7.28 -17.33
N GLY A 121 8.10 6.41 -17.28
CA GLY A 121 7.95 5.04 -16.75
C GLY A 121 7.49 5.02 -15.28
N TYR A 122 7.93 5.98 -14.47
CA TYR A 122 7.44 6.18 -13.12
C TYR A 122 5.99 6.70 -13.12
N GLY A 123 5.69 7.71 -13.90
CA GLY A 123 4.37 8.31 -14.04
C GLY A 123 3.31 7.27 -14.45
N TRP A 124 3.64 6.41 -15.41
CA TRP A 124 2.77 5.31 -15.82
C TRP A 124 2.45 4.38 -14.64
N ARG A 125 3.47 3.98 -13.87
CA ARG A 125 3.25 3.16 -12.67
C ARG A 125 2.36 3.85 -11.66
N MET A 126 2.59 5.12 -11.40
CA MET A 126 1.81 5.90 -10.44
C MET A 126 0.37 6.09 -10.91
N LEU A 127 0.14 6.33 -12.19
CA LEU A 127 -1.19 6.41 -12.78
C LEU A 127 -1.97 5.09 -12.59
N LYS A 128 -1.36 3.97 -12.96
CA LYS A 128 -2.02 2.66 -12.96
C LYS A 128 -2.22 2.08 -11.56
N TYR A 129 -1.24 2.26 -10.64
CA TYR A 129 -1.27 1.59 -9.34
C TYR A 129 -1.67 2.49 -8.19
N HIS A 130 -1.57 3.80 -8.33
CA HIS A 130 -1.71 4.73 -7.23
C HIS A 130 -2.81 5.78 -7.38
N ARG A 131 -3.60 5.74 -8.44
CA ARG A 131 -4.68 6.72 -8.61
C ARG A 131 -4.20 8.17 -8.42
N MET A 132 -3.10 8.54 -9.07
CA MET A 132 -2.62 9.91 -8.99
C MET A 132 -3.53 10.89 -9.73
N GLY A 133 -3.57 12.11 -9.23
CA GLY A 133 -4.16 13.25 -9.91
C GLY A 133 -5.48 13.74 -9.35
N LYS A 134 -5.86 14.90 -9.83
CA LYS A 134 -7.02 15.69 -9.38
C LYS A 134 -8.34 15.05 -9.69
N ASN A 135 -8.55 14.75 -10.86
CA ASN A 135 -9.82 14.47 -11.49
C ASN A 135 -10.76 13.63 -10.62
N ASP A 136 -11.90 13.34 -10.99
CA ASP A 136 -12.89 12.46 -10.38
C ASP A 136 -12.32 11.25 -9.56
N GLY A 137 -11.02 11.30 -9.22
CA GLY A 137 -10.26 10.28 -8.49
C GLY A 137 -9.82 9.11 -9.38
N ALA A 138 -10.10 9.15 -10.68
CA ALA A 138 -9.72 8.09 -11.61
C ALA A 138 -8.21 8.07 -11.91
N GLY A 139 -7.50 9.13 -11.53
CA GLY A 139 -6.07 9.29 -11.75
C GLY A 139 -5.75 10.28 -12.88
N GLY A 140 -4.47 10.57 -13.04
CA GLY A 140 -3.95 11.50 -14.04
C GLY A 140 -2.86 12.38 -13.47
N PHE A 141 -2.08 12.97 -14.35
CA PHE A 141 -1.08 13.98 -14.04
C PHE A 141 -0.90 14.91 -15.22
N THR A 142 -0.25 16.03 -15.02
CA THR A 142 0.11 16.96 -16.09
C THR A 142 1.61 17.02 -16.23
N ILE A 143 2.06 17.26 -17.47
CA ILE A 143 3.46 17.53 -17.81
C ILE A 143 3.52 18.97 -18.34
N GLU A 144 4.24 19.81 -17.64
CA GLU A 144 4.56 21.14 -18.11
C GLU A 144 5.90 21.09 -18.86
N GLU A 145 5.89 21.46 -20.12
CA GLU A 145 7.10 21.47 -20.95
C GLU A 145 7.72 22.86 -20.97
N TYR A 146 8.99 22.91 -20.61
CA TYR A 146 9.85 24.08 -20.68
C TYR A 146 11.01 23.86 -21.67
N PRO A 147 11.73 24.89 -22.09
CA PRO A 147 12.84 24.74 -23.03
C PRO A 147 13.91 23.75 -22.60
N ASP A 148 14.21 23.69 -21.28
CA ASP A 148 15.27 22.87 -20.71
C ASP A 148 14.78 21.65 -19.93
N ARG A 149 13.48 21.54 -19.64
CA ARG A 149 12.95 20.50 -18.76
C ARG A 149 11.49 20.17 -19.00
N TYR A 150 11.05 19.08 -18.39
CA TYR A 150 9.66 18.70 -18.18
C TYR A 150 9.37 18.68 -16.68
N GLU A 151 8.25 19.26 -16.25
CA GLU A 151 7.79 19.22 -14.88
C GLU A 151 6.54 18.34 -14.81
N PHE A 152 6.66 17.21 -14.12
CA PHE A 152 5.57 16.26 -13.90
C PHE A 152 4.87 16.66 -12.60
N VAL A 153 3.64 17.12 -12.71
CA VAL A 153 2.85 17.65 -11.59
C VAL A 153 1.88 16.59 -11.08
N TRP A 154 2.09 16.18 -9.84
CA TRP A 154 1.28 15.18 -9.13
C TRP A 154 0.34 15.86 -8.14
N ASP A 155 -0.93 16.08 -8.51
CA ASP A 155 -1.88 16.84 -7.69
C ASP A 155 -3.17 16.04 -7.37
N PRO A 156 -3.25 15.44 -6.20
CA PRO A 156 -2.19 15.14 -5.26
C PRO A 156 -1.38 13.91 -5.67
N CYS A 157 -0.16 13.80 -5.13
CA CYS A 157 0.52 12.53 -5.08
C CYS A 157 -0.30 11.56 -4.21
N TYR A 158 -0.65 10.40 -4.73
CA TYR A 158 -1.51 9.45 -4.00
C TYR A 158 -0.86 8.92 -2.73
N SER A 159 0.43 8.63 -2.78
CA SER A 159 1.13 7.98 -1.68
C SER A 159 1.40 8.91 -0.47
N GLY A 160 1.93 10.10 -0.68
CA GLY A 160 2.22 11.05 0.40
C GLY A 160 1.29 12.27 0.43
N GLY A 161 0.88 12.76 -0.73
CA GLY A 161 0.06 13.96 -0.85
C GLY A 161 -1.40 13.74 -0.44
N ARG A 162 -2.02 12.66 -0.90
CA ARG A 162 -3.42 12.35 -0.57
C ARG A 162 -3.65 12.07 0.92
N PRO A 163 -2.83 11.29 1.63
CA PRO A 163 -2.94 11.14 3.08
C PRO A 163 -2.85 12.48 3.83
N ARG A 164 -1.97 13.40 3.42
CA ARG A 164 -1.81 14.70 4.07
C ARG A 164 -2.97 15.67 3.78
N ARG A 165 -3.52 15.63 2.57
CA ARG A 165 -4.53 16.57 2.08
C ARG A 165 -5.96 16.07 2.23
N GLY A 166 -6.13 14.79 2.59
CA GLY A 166 -7.42 14.11 2.52
C GLY A 166 -7.77 13.67 1.10
N ASP A 167 -8.77 12.81 1.00
CA ASP A 167 -9.27 12.30 -0.28
C ASP A 167 -10.65 12.92 -0.58
N PRO A 168 -10.75 13.85 -1.51
CA PRO A 168 -12.01 14.52 -1.81
C PRO A 168 -13.07 13.59 -2.39
N VAL A 169 -12.67 12.48 -3.05
CA VAL A 169 -13.61 11.52 -3.64
C VAL A 169 -14.30 10.68 -2.57
N THR A 170 -13.54 10.22 -1.59
CA THR A 170 -14.06 9.34 -0.52
C THR A 170 -14.40 10.12 0.76
N GLY A 171 -14.10 11.41 0.80
CA GLY A 171 -14.28 12.24 2.00
C GLY A 171 -13.38 11.83 3.18
N THR A 172 -12.33 11.04 2.93
CA THR A 172 -11.37 10.69 3.99
C THR A 172 -10.61 11.94 4.41
N PRO A 173 -10.63 12.32 5.71
CA PRO A 173 -9.99 13.54 6.17
C PRO A 173 -8.46 13.45 6.05
N PRO A 174 -7.77 14.60 6.09
CA PRO A 174 -6.32 14.63 6.22
C PRO A 174 -5.87 13.84 7.45
N ARG A 175 -4.77 13.12 7.32
CA ARG A 175 -4.16 12.38 8.43
C ARG A 175 -3.26 13.33 9.20
N THR A 176 -3.72 13.73 10.36
CA THR A 176 -3.02 14.65 11.28
C THR A 176 -2.34 13.92 12.44
N SER A 177 -2.32 12.61 12.40
CA SER A 177 -1.69 11.77 13.40
C SER A 177 -0.21 12.14 13.61
N PRO A 178 0.37 11.92 14.80
CA PRO A 178 1.81 12.08 15.05
C PRO A 178 2.70 11.37 14.02
N LEU A 179 2.18 10.37 13.28
CA LEU A 179 2.86 9.68 12.19
C LEU A 179 3.14 10.55 10.94
N TYR A 180 2.75 11.81 10.92
CA TYR A 180 2.99 12.72 9.80
C TYR A 180 3.58 14.06 10.27
N THR A 181 4.22 14.08 11.44
CA THR A 181 4.79 15.33 12.01
C THR A 181 6.08 15.76 11.31
N GLY A 182 6.81 14.83 10.70
CA GLY A 182 8.03 15.11 9.98
C GLY A 182 9.26 15.40 10.86
N ASN A 183 10.40 15.58 10.18
CA ASN A 183 11.69 15.87 10.80
C ASN A 183 11.72 17.23 11.50
N GLN A 184 12.51 17.33 12.56
CA GLN A 184 12.65 18.54 13.37
C GLN A 184 13.79 19.44 12.88
N VAL A 185 14.83 18.86 12.29
CA VAL A 185 15.97 19.60 11.72
C VAL A 185 16.12 19.32 10.23
N PRO A 186 16.64 20.28 9.45
CA PRO A 186 16.82 20.06 8.02
C PRO A 186 17.93 19.04 7.75
N HIS A 187 17.68 18.11 6.85
CA HIS A 187 18.61 17.07 6.44
C HIS A 187 18.71 16.96 4.91
N PRO A 188 19.79 16.38 4.37
CA PRO A 188 19.88 16.06 2.94
C PRO A 188 18.71 15.20 2.44
N TRP A 189 18.25 14.24 3.23
CA TRP A 189 17.13 13.36 2.90
C TRP A 189 15.74 13.98 3.10
N SER A 190 15.68 15.21 3.54
CA SER A 190 14.49 16.06 3.54
C SER A 190 14.66 17.31 2.66
N TRP A 191 15.58 17.26 1.70
CA TRP A 191 15.94 18.38 0.82
C TRP A 191 16.35 19.67 1.57
N GLY A 192 16.94 19.55 2.74
CA GLY A 192 17.29 20.66 3.60
C GLY A 192 16.09 21.36 4.26
N LYS A 193 14.93 20.69 4.36
CA LYS A 193 13.70 21.22 4.95
C LYS A 193 13.36 20.54 6.27
N THR A 194 12.58 21.22 7.12
CA THR A 194 11.93 20.65 8.31
C THR A 194 10.47 20.32 8.00
N GLY A 195 9.82 19.52 8.88
CA GLY A 195 8.41 19.17 8.75
C GLY A 195 8.09 18.24 7.58
N VAL A 196 9.07 17.61 6.97
CA VAL A 196 8.87 16.62 5.91
C VAL A 196 8.52 15.28 6.57
N PRO A 197 7.32 14.70 6.32
CA PRO A 197 6.96 13.41 6.88
C PRO A 197 7.94 12.31 6.45
N GLY A 198 8.26 11.38 7.36
CA GLY A 198 9.18 10.27 7.10
C GLY A 198 8.84 9.51 5.83
N TYR A 199 7.54 9.26 5.58
CA TYR A 199 7.11 8.67 4.32
C TYR A 199 7.56 9.49 3.09
N CYS A 200 7.47 10.82 3.12
CA CYS A 200 7.85 11.66 1.98
C CYS A 200 9.36 11.73 1.76
N MET A 201 10.15 11.52 2.81
CA MET A 201 11.62 11.48 2.72
C MET A 201 12.13 10.36 1.81
N HIS A 202 11.34 9.27 1.61
CA HIS A 202 11.73 8.22 0.68
C HIS A 202 11.98 8.76 -0.74
N CYS A 203 11.27 9.81 -1.15
CA CYS A 203 11.50 10.41 -2.47
C CYS A 203 12.88 11.08 -2.56
N ALA A 204 13.32 11.80 -1.50
CA ALA A 204 14.67 12.35 -1.45
C ALA A 204 15.73 11.24 -1.41
N LEU A 205 15.48 10.23 -0.56
CA LEU A 205 16.42 9.12 -0.38
C LEU A 205 16.55 8.30 -1.65
N ILE A 206 15.44 7.79 -2.18
CA ILE A 206 15.45 6.79 -3.25
C ILE A 206 15.66 7.46 -4.60
N HIS A 207 14.92 8.53 -4.87
CA HIS A 207 14.88 9.13 -6.20
C HIS A 207 15.92 10.25 -6.41
N ASN A 208 16.60 10.66 -5.35
CA ASN A 208 17.67 11.65 -5.49
C ASN A 208 19.00 11.12 -4.93
N ILE A 209 19.10 10.83 -3.62
CA ILE A 209 20.37 10.45 -3.00
C ILE A 209 20.89 9.13 -3.57
N MET A 210 20.08 8.08 -3.53
CA MET A 210 20.48 6.76 -4.04
C MET A 210 20.68 6.78 -5.57
N ASP A 211 19.92 7.60 -6.29
CA ASP A 211 20.11 7.79 -7.72
C ASP A 211 21.51 8.35 -8.05
N VAL A 212 21.95 9.40 -7.33
CA VAL A 212 23.31 9.95 -7.50
C VAL A 212 24.37 8.91 -7.11
N GLU A 213 24.17 8.17 -6.03
CA GLU A 213 25.08 7.12 -5.59
C GLU A 213 25.22 5.99 -6.62
N GLN A 214 24.14 5.69 -7.32
CA GLN A 214 24.07 4.59 -8.28
C GLN A 214 24.51 4.98 -9.68
N ARG A 215 24.13 6.18 -10.14
CA ARG A 215 24.29 6.65 -11.51
C ARG A 215 25.36 7.72 -11.68
N GLY A 216 25.78 8.32 -10.55
CA GLY A 216 26.68 9.47 -10.55
C GLY A 216 25.98 10.80 -10.87
N TYR A 217 24.69 10.81 -11.16
CA TYR A 217 23.90 12.02 -11.46
C TYR A 217 22.43 11.83 -11.06
N LEU A 218 21.71 12.95 -10.92
CA LEU A 218 20.25 12.92 -10.73
C LEU A 218 19.56 12.54 -12.03
N GLN A 219 18.65 11.57 -11.96
CA GLN A 219 17.78 11.24 -13.09
C GLN A 219 16.64 12.25 -13.21
N TRP A 220 16.16 12.72 -12.10
CA TRP A 220 15.19 13.80 -11.97
C TRP A 220 15.45 14.59 -10.70
N ALA A 221 14.97 15.83 -10.67
CA ALA A 221 14.92 16.61 -9.45
C ALA A 221 13.52 16.54 -8.85
N SER A 222 13.39 16.00 -7.65
CA SER A 222 12.13 16.02 -6.91
C SER A 222 12.24 16.94 -5.70
N GLY A 223 11.13 17.41 -5.17
CA GLY A 223 11.13 18.23 -3.97
C GLY A 223 9.79 18.15 -3.25
N TYR A 224 9.87 18.22 -1.94
CA TYR A 224 8.70 18.43 -1.10
C TYR A 224 8.25 19.89 -1.25
N PRO A 225 6.98 20.19 -1.55
CA PRO A 225 6.51 21.56 -1.69
C PRO A 225 6.60 22.32 -0.35
N ASP A 226 6.89 23.63 -0.39
CA ASP A 226 6.92 24.47 0.81
C ASP A 226 5.55 24.57 1.47
N ASP A 227 4.51 24.69 0.65
CA ASP A 227 3.12 24.56 1.07
C ASP A 227 2.70 23.10 0.92
N PRO A 228 2.39 22.38 2.02
CA PRO A 228 1.96 20.97 1.97
C PRO A 228 0.68 20.73 1.15
N TRP A 229 -0.08 21.77 0.85
CA TRP A 229 -1.27 21.70 0.01
C TRP A 229 -0.97 21.83 -1.49
N LYS A 230 0.26 22.20 -1.84
CA LYS A 230 0.72 22.27 -3.23
C LYS A 230 1.05 20.87 -3.77
N PRO A 231 0.97 20.68 -5.09
CA PRO A 231 1.35 19.42 -5.72
C PRO A 231 2.85 19.12 -5.54
N CYS A 232 3.19 17.84 -5.53
CA CYS A 232 4.57 17.43 -5.73
C CYS A 232 4.93 17.53 -7.22
N THR A 233 6.16 17.95 -7.50
CA THR A 233 6.65 18.08 -8.87
C THR A 233 7.95 17.29 -9.02
N TYR A 234 8.06 16.52 -10.10
CA TYR A 234 9.28 15.87 -10.52
C TYR A 234 9.78 16.52 -11.80
N ILE A 235 11.01 16.99 -11.76
CA ILE A 235 11.60 17.77 -12.84
C ILE A 235 12.60 16.92 -13.59
N ALA A 236 12.25 16.57 -14.82
CA ALA A 236 13.11 15.84 -15.75
C ALA A 236 13.78 16.82 -16.71
N TYR A 237 15.05 17.12 -16.50
CA TYR A 237 15.80 17.96 -17.40
C TYR A 237 16.06 17.24 -18.73
N LYS A 238 15.97 17.96 -19.86
CA LYS A 238 16.21 17.41 -21.20
C LYS A 238 17.67 16.99 -21.39
N ASP A 239 18.58 17.61 -20.62
CA ASP A 239 19.96 17.17 -20.44
C ASP A 239 20.29 17.17 -18.93
N VAL A 240 20.85 16.07 -18.42
CA VAL A 240 21.18 15.93 -17.00
C VAL A 240 22.27 16.94 -16.56
N ASP A 241 23.09 17.43 -17.49
CA ASP A 241 24.09 18.43 -17.21
C ASP A 241 23.46 19.83 -17.01
N TRP A 242 22.20 20.03 -17.41
CA TRP A 242 21.46 21.27 -17.16
C TRP A 242 20.80 21.31 -15.78
N ILE A 243 20.80 20.22 -15.04
CA ILE A 243 20.27 20.21 -13.67
C ILE A 243 21.07 21.21 -12.83
N PRO A 244 20.44 22.21 -12.20
CA PRO A 244 21.11 23.17 -11.35
C PRO A 244 21.85 22.53 -10.17
N GLU A 245 22.97 23.10 -9.76
CA GLU A 245 23.78 22.60 -8.65
C GLU A 245 23.01 22.54 -7.34
N GLU A 246 22.08 23.45 -7.13
CA GLU A 246 21.23 23.51 -5.93
C GLU A 246 20.48 22.21 -5.64
N TYR A 247 20.08 21.47 -6.71
CA TYR A 247 19.40 20.17 -6.55
C TYR A 247 20.33 19.10 -5.98
N TYR A 248 21.62 19.19 -6.24
CA TYR A 248 22.64 18.31 -5.65
C TYR A 248 23.00 18.77 -4.24
N THR A 249 23.23 20.05 -4.04
CA THR A 249 23.64 20.61 -2.74
C THR A 249 22.60 20.37 -1.66
N ARG A 250 21.32 20.55 -1.95
CA ARG A 250 20.23 20.33 -0.97
C ARG A 250 20.08 18.89 -0.50
N ILE A 251 20.63 17.92 -1.24
CA ILE A 251 20.67 16.52 -0.87
C ILE A 251 22.07 16.08 -0.40
N GLY A 252 22.95 17.02 -0.09
CA GLY A 252 24.30 16.75 0.40
C GLY A 252 25.20 16.06 -0.63
N ARG A 253 25.01 16.34 -1.92
CA ARG A 253 25.82 15.79 -3.01
C ARG A 253 26.44 16.91 -3.83
N THR A 254 27.51 16.56 -4.54
CA THR A 254 28.18 17.46 -5.48
C THR A 254 27.71 17.15 -6.89
N LYS A 255 27.40 18.18 -7.67
CA LYS A 255 27.07 18.00 -9.09
C LYS A 255 28.26 17.37 -9.83
N PRO A 256 28.04 16.30 -10.63
CA PRO A 256 29.10 15.73 -11.43
C PRO A 256 29.61 16.73 -12.48
N LYS A 257 30.84 16.48 -12.96
CA LYS A 257 31.42 17.30 -14.01
C LYS A 257 30.53 17.28 -15.25
N VAL A 258 30.23 18.46 -15.78
CA VAL A 258 29.47 18.62 -17.01
C VAL A 258 30.21 18.01 -18.19
N THR A 259 29.53 17.21 -18.97
CA THR A 259 30.09 16.53 -20.17
C THR A 259 29.37 16.94 -21.46
N SER A 260 28.18 17.54 -21.34
CA SER A 260 27.42 18.04 -22.48
C SER A 260 28.09 19.29 -23.09
N THR A 261 28.16 19.30 -24.39
CA THR A 261 28.59 20.51 -25.15
C THR A 261 27.39 21.33 -25.64
N ALA A 262 26.19 20.84 -25.44
CA ALA A 262 24.96 21.51 -25.84
C ALA A 262 24.71 22.71 -24.90
N PRO A 263 24.55 23.94 -25.41
CA PRO A 263 24.25 25.09 -24.57
C PRO A 263 22.83 24.94 -23.98
N ARG A 264 22.71 25.24 -22.69
CA ARG A 264 21.39 25.31 -22.06
C ARG A 264 20.54 26.40 -22.75
N PRO A 265 19.27 26.11 -23.06
CA PRO A 265 18.38 27.10 -23.66
C PRO A 265 18.30 28.40 -22.86
N LYS A 266 18.07 29.50 -23.55
CA LYS A 266 17.66 30.78 -22.93
C LYS A 266 16.14 30.67 -22.63
N ASP A 267 15.65 31.60 -21.85
CA ASP A 267 14.19 31.65 -21.50
C ASP A 267 13.63 30.37 -20.86
N VAL A 268 14.44 29.73 -20.03
CA VAL A 268 14.14 28.44 -19.39
C VAL A 268 12.82 28.41 -18.58
N ASN A 269 12.26 29.56 -18.23
CA ASN A 269 11.01 29.67 -17.48
C ASN A 269 9.78 29.92 -18.39
N LYS A 270 9.94 29.92 -19.71
CA LYS A 270 8.84 30.08 -20.66
C LYS A 270 8.13 28.75 -20.81
N LEU A 271 6.92 28.63 -20.27
CA LEU A 271 6.07 27.46 -20.50
C LEU A 271 5.77 27.32 -22.01
N ILE A 272 6.10 26.16 -22.58
CA ILE A 272 5.85 25.85 -23.99
C ILE A 272 4.43 25.30 -24.13
N ARG A 273 4.10 24.29 -23.33
CA ARG A 273 2.77 23.66 -23.32
C ARG A 273 2.53 22.89 -22.05
N VAL A 274 1.26 22.57 -21.79
CA VAL A 274 0.82 21.62 -20.78
C VAL A 274 0.26 20.40 -21.52
N ILE A 275 0.67 19.21 -21.09
CA ILE A 275 0.21 17.93 -21.65
C ILE A 275 -0.50 17.18 -20.52
N HIS A 276 -1.75 16.77 -20.74
CA HIS A 276 -2.45 15.89 -19.82
C HIS A 276 -2.09 14.43 -20.11
N SER A 277 -2.01 13.61 -19.05
CA SER A 277 -1.55 12.22 -19.20
C SER A 277 -2.41 11.40 -20.17
N ASP A 278 -3.71 11.66 -20.27
CA ASP A 278 -4.64 11.00 -21.18
C ASP A 278 -4.47 11.42 -22.66
N GLU A 279 -3.73 12.51 -22.94
CA GLU A 279 -3.36 12.93 -24.30
C GLU A 279 -2.15 12.13 -24.85
N LEU A 280 -1.42 11.42 -23.97
CA LEU A 280 -0.21 10.66 -24.36
C LEU A 280 -0.52 9.36 -25.11
N GLY A 281 -1.75 8.86 -24.99
CA GLY A 281 -2.19 7.64 -25.65
C GLY A 281 -3.16 6.82 -24.80
N PRO A 282 -3.80 5.81 -25.38
CA PRO A 282 -4.83 5.02 -24.69
C PRO A 282 -4.30 4.29 -23.45
N GLU A 283 -3.03 3.92 -23.43
CA GLU A 283 -2.40 3.26 -22.27
C GLU A 283 -2.22 4.20 -21.08
N TRP A 284 -2.34 5.52 -21.28
CA TRP A 284 -2.26 6.55 -20.24
C TRP A 284 -3.62 6.94 -19.66
N VAL A 285 -4.68 6.39 -20.22
CA VAL A 285 -6.02 6.56 -19.66
C VAL A 285 -6.16 5.67 -18.40
N PRO A 286 -6.74 6.17 -17.30
CA PRO A 286 -7.03 5.35 -16.11
C PRO A 286 -7.88 4.13 -16.45
N THR A 287 -7.51 2.98 -15.88
CA THR A 287 -8.14 1.68 -16.21
C THR A 287 -9.65 1.67 -15.90
N LEU A 288 -10.09 2.36 -14.83
CA LEU A 288 -11.52 2.52 -14.53
C LEU A 288 -12.25 3.26 -15.66
N THR A 289 -11.67 4.34 -16.18
CA THR A 289 -12.23 5.09 -17.31
C THR A 289 -12.31 4.25 -18.57
N MET A 290 -11.26 3.47 -18.86
CA MET A 290 -11.26 2.51 -19.98
C MET A 290 -12.37 1.47 -19.84
N LEU A 291 -12.54 0.91 -18.63
CA LEU A 291 -13.58 -0.09 -18.36
C LEU A 291 -14.97 0.46 -18.61
N LYS A 292 -15.28 1.63 -18.06
CA LYS A 292 -16.59 2.27 -18.26
C LYS A 292 -16.87 2.57 -19.74
N LYS A 293 -15.90 3.10 -20.47
CA LYS A 293 -16.02 3.33 -21.92
C LYS A 293 -16.30 2.04 -22.69
N ALA A 294 -15.61 0.94 -22.35
CA ALA A 294 -15.83 -0.34 -22.99
C ALA A 294 -17.21 -0.94 -22.70
N ILE A 295 -17.71 -0.79 -21.46
CA ILE A 295 -19.07 -1.20 -21.08
C ILE A 295 -20.12 -0.38 -21.87
N ASP A 296 -20.00 0.94 -21.88
CA ASP A 296 -20.95 1.83 -22.56
C ASP A 296 -20.96 1.60 -24.07
N ALA A 297 -19.83 1.24 -24.66
CA ALA A 297 -19.71 0.87 -26.08
C ALA A 297 -20.17 -0.56 -26.41
N GLY A 298 -20.61 -1.34 -25.41
CA GLY A 298 -21.04 -2.73 -25.59
C GLY A 298 -19.92 -3.71 -25.96
N LYS A 299 -18.67 -3.33 -25.77
CA LYS A 299 -17.46 -4.12 -26.09
C LYS A 299 -17.15 -5.14 -25.00
N LYS A 300 -18.02 -6.13 -24.82
CA LYS A 300 -17.94 -7.11 -23.72
C LYS A 300 -16.58 -7.77 -23.56
N LYS A 301 -15.98 -8.27 -24.68
CA LYS A 301 -14.68 -8.97 -24.63
C LYS A 301 -13.55 -8.05 -24.15
N GLU A 302 -13.55 -6.80 -24.60
CA GLU A 302 -12.58 -5.78 -24.17
C GLU A 302 -12.79 -5.43 -22.69
N ALA A 303 -14.03 -5.18 -22.27
CA ALA A 303 -14.37 -4.88 -20.88
C ALA A 303 -13.93 -5.99 -19.92
N LEU A 304 -14.15 -7.26 -20.23
CA LEU A 304 -13.69 -8.40 -19.43
C LEU A 304 -12.17 -8.42 -19.27
N LYS A 305 -11.41 -8.14 -20.35
CA LYS A 305 -9.95 -8.04 -20.28
C LYS A 305 -9.50 -6.89 -19.39
N ILE A 306 -10.18 -5.74 -19.47
CA ILE A 306 -9.85 -4.58 -18.65
C ILE A 306 -10.13 -4.85 -17.15
N VAL A 307 -11.16 -5.65 -16.81
CA VAL A 307 -11.42 -6.08 -15.43
C VAL A 307 -10.23 -6.88 -14.87
N ASP A 308 -9.65 -7.80 -15.65
CA ASP A 308 -8.46 -8.55 -15.23
C ASP A 308 -7.26 -7.62 -15.06
N GLN A 309 -7.05 -6.70 -16.00
CA GLN A 309 -6.00 -5.70 -15.89
C GLN A 309 -6.17 -4.85 -14.61
N MET A 310 -7.39 -4.38 -14.31
CA MET A 310 -7.69 -3.59 -13.12
C MET A 310 -7.38 -4.37 -11.84
N ARG A 311 -7.76 -5.65 -11.77
CA ARG A 311 -7.42 -6.53 -10.66
C ARG A 311 -5.91 -6.63 -10.46
N ASP A 312 -5.16 -6.87 -11.51
CA ASP A 312 -3.73 -7.07 -11.46
C ASP A 312 -2.97 -5.77 -11.09
N GLU A 313 -3.45 -4.63 -11.56
CA GLU A 313 -2.92 -3.32 -11.18
C GLU A 313 -3.21 -2.98 -9.71
N MET A 314 -4.41 -3.32 -9.23
CA MET A 314 -4.85 -2.97 -7.88
C MET A 314 -4.26 -3.90 -6.80
N GLY A 315 -3.98 -5.15 -7.12
CA GLY A 315 -3.48 -6.17 -6.20
C GLY A 315 -1.95 -6.29 -6.12
N ARG A 316 -1.21 -5.21 -6.33
CA ARG A 316 0.26 -5.30 -6.39
C ARG A 316 0.92 -5.67 -5.08
N ILE A 317 1.79 -6.68 -5.15
CA ILE A 317 2.54 -7.22 -4.00
C ILE A 317 3.69 -6.30 -3.53
N SER A 318 4.10 -5.30 -4.33
CA SER A 318 5.24 -4.42 -4.00
C SER A 318 5.09 -3.71 -2.65
N MET A 319 3.87 -3.28 -2.31
CA MET A 319 3.62 -2.64 -1.01
C MET A 319 3.71 -3.64 0.15
N LEU A 320 3.33 -4.88 -0.09
CA LEU A 320 3.46 -5.97 0.89
C LEU A 320 4.93 -6.28 1.15
N ILE A 321 5.75 -6.36 0.10
CA ILE A 321 7.20 -6.58 0.23
C ILE A 321 7.86 -5.45 1.01
N TRP A 322 7.47 -4.20 0.79
CA TRP A 322 8.01 -3.08 1.54
C TRP A 322 7.65 -3.15 3.03
N ASN A 323 6.39 -3.45 3.36
CA ASN A 323 6.00 -3.70 4.75
C ASN A 323 6.74 -4.89 5.36
N TRP A 324 6.93 -5.96 4.58
CA TRP A 324 7.67 -7.14 5.04
C TRP A 324 9.12 -6.78 5.37
N SER A 325 9.80 -6.05 4.49
CA SER A 325 11.17 -5.57 4.70
C SER A 325 11.30 -4.75 5.99
N TRP A 326 10.36 -3.86 6.26
CA TRP A 326 10.33 -3.11 7.51
C TRP A 326 10.18 -4.01 8.74
N MET A 327 9.28 -4.97 8.68
CA MET A 327 9.07 -5.89 9.81
C MET A 327 10.31 -6.76 10.06
N GLU A 328 10.96 -7.27 9.01
CA GLU A 328 12.23 -7.99 9.12
C GLU A 328 13.29 -7.11 9.79
N LEU A 329 13.45 -5.88 9.32
CA LEU A 329 14.43 -4.95 9.84
C LEU A 329 14.19 -4.61 11.32
N ILE A 330 12.94 -4.32 11.70
CA ILE A 330 12.58 -4.05 13.10
C ILE A 330 12.91 -5.26 13.98
N ILE A 331 12.58 -6.48 13.53
CA ILE A 331 12.89 -7.69 14.28
C ILE A 331 14.41 -7.91 14.41
N GLU A 332 15.14 -7.76 13.31
CA GLU A 332 16.58 -7.96 13.29
C GLU A 332 17.33 -6.96 14.19
N LYS A 333 16.93 -5.71 14.15
CA LYS A 333 17.64 -4.61 14.80
C LYS A 333 17.17 -4.37 16.23
N TYR A 334 15.88 -4.53 16.48
CA TYR A 334 15.27 -4.13 17.75
C TYR A 334 14.51 -5.27 18.46
N GLY A 335 14.20 -6.35 17.78
CA GLY A 335 13.54 -7.53 18.35
C GLY A 335 12.01 -7.54 18.23
N TYR A 336 11.41 -8.68 18.62
CA TYR A 336 9.96 -8.91 18.52
C TYR A 336 9.10 -8.01 19.42
N ASN A 337 9.63 -7.61 20.57
CA ASN A 337 8.91 -6.69 21.45
C ASN A 337 8.76 -5.31 20.78
N GLU A 338 9.79 -4.83 20.08
CA GLU A 338 9.73 -3.57 19.35
C GLU A 338 8.84 -3.68 18.12
N LEU A 339 8.79 -4.83 17.46
CA LEU A 339 7.79 -5.08 16.42
C LEU A 339 6.36 -4.95 16.98
N TYR A 340 6.10 -5.50 18.18
CA TYR A 340 4.81 -5.34 18.84
C TYR A 340 4.49 -3.86 19.10
N HIS A 341 5.43 -3.11 19.69
CA HIS A 341 5.24 -1.69 19.97
C HIS A 341 5.04 -0.87 18.70
N ALA A 342 5.81 -1.11 17.67
CA ALA A 342 5.67 -0.45 16.37
C ALA A 342 4.29 -0.70 15.74
N LEU A 343 3.87 -1.96 15.65
CA LEU A 343 2.55 -2.32 15.11
C LEU A 343 1.39 -1.73 15.95
N ARG A 344 1.59 -1.57 17.26
CA ARG A 344 0.58 -0.98 18.16
C ARG A 344 0.52 0.54 18.07
N SER A 345 1.63 1.20 17.77
CA SER A 345 1.69 2.66 17.64
C SER A 345 1.24 3.18 16.26
N ILE A 346 1.30 2.33 15.23
CA ILE A 346 0.86 2.70 13.89
C ILE A 346 -0.68 2.67 13.85
N PRO A 347 -1.36 3.79 13.53
CA PRO A 347 -2.81 3.85 13.50
C PRO A 347 -3.37 3.10 12.30
N CYS A 348 -3.51 1.81 12.42
CA CYS A 348 -4.40 1.03 11.58
C CYS A 348 -5.78 1.02 12.21
N SER A 349 -6.81 1.21 11.42
CA SER A 349 -8.21 1.39 11.86
C SER A 349 -8.77 0.33 12.83
N TYR A 350 -8.02 -0.73 13.11
CA TYR A 350 -8.41 -1.84 13.98
C TYR A 350 -7.59 -1.95 15.27
N ALA A 351 -6.46 -1.25 15.38
CA ALA A 351 -5.42 -1.64 16.32
C ALA A 351 -5.17 -0.66 17.47
N LEU A 352 -5.65 0.57 17.38
CA LEU A 352 -5.42 1.53 18.45
C LEU A 352 -6.38 1.28 19.61
N PRO A 353 -5.88 1.29 20.85
CA PRO A 353 -6.76 1.46 21.99
C PRO A 353 -7.54 2.78 21.84
N PRO A 354 -8.74 2.89 22.44
CA PRO A 354 -9.44 4.17 22.50
C PRO A 354 -8.53 5.22 23.12
N ALA A 355 -8.70 6.49 22.70
CA ALA A 355 -8.01 7.60 23.35
C ALA A 355 -8.26 7.58 24.86
N PRO A 356 -7.33 8.04 25.70
CA PRO A 356 -7.48 7.98 27.16
C PRO A 356 -8.79 8.59 27.67
N GLU A 357 -9.30 9.60 26.99
CA GLU A 357 -10.56 10.30 27.27
C GLU A 357 -11.81 9.60 26.67
N GLU A 358 -11.65 8.64 25.79
CA GLU A 358 -12.76 7.90 25.21
C GLU A 358 -13.17 6.74 26.15
N PRO A 359 -14.48 6.54 26.40
CA PRO A 359 -14.93 5.38 27.15
C PRO A 359 -14.52 4.10 26.42
N ARG A 360 -13.93 3.16 27.15
CA ARG A 360 -13.55 1.87 26.55
C ARG A 360 -14.81 1.16 26.06
N PRO A 361 -14.80 0.68 24.79
CA PRO A 361 -15.90 -0.13 24.29
C PRO A 361 -16.08 -1.37 25.18
N THR A 362 -17.33 -1.74 25.38
CA THR A 362 -17.72 -2.93 26.15
C THR A 362 -17.96 -4.13 25.25
N LYS A 363 -18.28 -5.30 25.82
CA LYS A 363 -18.71 -6.46 25.06
C LYS A 363 -19.90 -6.16 24.15
N ALA A 364 -20.85 -5.31 24.59
CA ALA A 364 -22.04 -4.94 23.82
C ALA A 364 -21.72 -4.13 22.57
N ASP A 365 -20.58 -3.46 22.54
CA ASP A 365 -20.12 -2.66 21.39
C ASP A 365 -19.39 -3.53 20.33
N ILE A 366 -19.19 -4.81 20.59
CA ILE A 366 -18.58 -5.74 19.63
C ILE A 366 -19.60 -6.03 18.54
N PRO A 367 -19.31 -5.75 17.26
CA PRO A 367 -20.20 -6.10 16.15
C PRO A 367 -20.48 -7.61 16.14
N ASN A 368 -21.64 -8.01 15.66
CA ASN A 368 -21.99 -9.43 15.54
C ASN A 368 -21.03 -10.20 14.60
N ALA A 369 -21.10 -11.52 14.60
CA ALA A 369 -20.18 -12.37 13.86
C ALA A 369 -20.24 -12.12 12.34
N GLU A 370 -21.44 -11.93 11.78
CA GLU A 370 -21.63 -11.66 10.36
C GLU A 370 -21.00 -10.32 9.96
N GLU A 371 -21.19 -9.27 10.76
CA GLU A 371 -20.59 -7.94 10.49
C GLU A 371 -19.06 -8.02 10.57
N ARG A 372 -18.51 -8.73 11.53
CA ARG A 372 -17.06 -8.95 11.63
C ARG A 372 -16.54 -9.75 10.43
N ALA A 373 -17.27 -10.77 10.00
CA ALA A 373 -16.95 -11.56 8.81
C ALA A 373 -17.03 -10.72 7.52
N ARG A 374 -17.98 -9.80 7.38
CA ARG A 374 -18.07 -8.85 6.26
C ARG A 374 -16.83 -7.97 6.18
N ARG A 375 -16.37 -7.44 7.32
CA ARG A 375 -15.13 -6.64 7.40
C ARG A 375 -13.89 -7.47 7.07
N GLY A 376 -13.84 -8.71 7.55
CA GLY A 376 -12.80 -9.67 7.18
C GLY A 376 -12.80 -9.99 5.68
N ALA A 377 -13.98 -10.22 5.10
CA ALA A 377 -14.14 -10.48 3.67
C ALA A 377 -13.72 -9.28 2.81
N LEU A 378 -14.03 -8.05 3.24
CA LEU A 378 -13.52 -6.84 2.60
C LEU A 378 -11.99 -6.84 2.53
N TRP A 379 -11.33 -7.20 3.63
CA TRP A 379 -9.88 -7.34 3.65
C TRP A 379 -9.39 -8.38 2.65
N GLY A 380 -9.93 -9.59 2.68
CA GLY A 380 -9.52 -10.69 1.79
C GLY A 380 -9.78 -10.39 0.31
N ARG A 381 -10.90 -9.72 -0.01
CA ARG A 381 -11.24 -9.33 -1.39
C ARG A 381 -10.39 -8.19 -1.92
N SER A 382 -10.00 -7.25 -1.05
CA SER A 382 -9.13 -6.12 -1.43
C SER A 382 -7.66 -6.50 -1.60
N ASP A 383 -7.31 -7.75 -1.23
CA ASP A 383 -5.97 -8.30 -1.28
C ASP A 383 -6.03 -9.60 -2.09
N ARG A 384 -5.27 -9.80 -3.10
CA ARG A 384 -5.28 -10.93 -4.07
C ARG A 384 -5.44 -12.35 -3.44
N SER A 385 -6.40 -12.54 -2.53
CA SER A 385 -6.73 -13.83 -1.93
C SER A 385 -7.41 -14.75 -2.95
N GLY A 386 -7.47 -16.05 -2.63
CA GLY A 386 -8.12 -17.05 -3.47
C GLY A 386 -7.18 -17.74 -4.46
N PRO A 387 -7.62 -18.88 -5.02
CA PRO A 387 -6.74 -19.82 -5.74
C PRO A 387 -6.07 -19.22 -6.98
N ASN A 388 -6.76 -18.36 -7.69
CA ASN A 388 -6.26 -17.71 -8.91
C ASN A 388 -5.93 -16.22 -8.72
N ALA A 389 -5.66 -15.79 -7.48
CA ALA A 389 -5.57 -14.37 -7.14
C ALA A 389 -6.80 -13.56 -7.59
N ASP A 390 -7.96 -14.19 -7.56
CA ASP A 390 -9.23 -13.63 -8.03
C ASP A 390 -9.89 -12.72 -7.00
N CYS A 391 -9.25 -12.53 -5.85
CA CYS A 391 -9.74 -11.73 -4.73
C CYS A 391 -11.01 -12.30 -4.09
N SER A 392 -11.18 -13.63 -4.08
CA SER A 392 -12.28 -14.30 -3.40
C SER A 392 -11.83 -14.89 -2.05
N VAL A 393 -12.79 -15.07 -1.16
CA VAL A 393 -12.63 -15.77 0.10
C VAL A 393 -13.81 -16.73 0.29
N ASN A 394 -13.57 -17.85 0.93
CA ASN A 394 -14.64 -18.79 1.25
C ASN A 394 -15.23 -18.44 2.63
N ILE A 395 -16.54 -18.33 2.70
CA ILE A 395 -17.27 -18.06 3.96
C ILE A 395 -18.12 -19.25 4.29
N ILE A 396 -17.95 -19.77 5.49
CA ILE A 396 -18.69 -20.91 6.04
C ILE A 396 -19.45 -20.43 7.26
N ASP A 397 -20.77 -20.61 7.22
CA ASP A 397 -21.64 -20.23 8.32
C ASP A 397 -21.85 -21.45 9.25
N GLU A 398 -21.19 -21.45 10.41
CA GLU A 398 -21.29 -22.51 11.43
C GLU A 398 -22.24 -22.07 12.57
N PRO A 399 -22.83 -22.99 13.33
CA PRO A 399 -23.77 -22.63 14.38
C PRO A 399 -23.22 -21.70 15.46
N ASP A 400 -21.95 -21.85 15.83
CA ASP A 400 -21.28 -21.08 16.88
C ASP A 400 -20.42 -19.92 16.36
N ARG A 401 -20.12 -19.88 15.06
CA ARG A 401 -19.23 -18.91 14.45
C ARG A 401 -19.39 -18.80 12.94
N VAL A 402 -18.87 -17.74 12.39
CA VAL A 402 -18.61 -17.62 10.95
C VAL A 402 -17.13 -17.88 10.71
N VAL A 403 -16.81 -18.73 9.74
CA VAL A 403 -15.44 -19.04 9.33
C VAL A 403 -15.16 -18.39 7.99
N MET A 404 -14.06 -17.67 7.90
CA MET A 404 -13.53 -17.16 6.64
C MET A 404 -12.21 -17.88 6.31
N GLU A 405 -12.19 -18.55 5.18
CA GLU A 405 -11.00 -19.21 4.65
C GLU A 405 -10.34 -18.36 3.56
N LEU A 406 -9.08 -18.10 3.74
CA LEU A 406 -8.20 -17.42 2.80
C LEU A 406 -7.26 -18.49 2.19
N ALA A 407 -7.58 -18.96 1.02
CA ALA A 407 -6.89 -20.08 0.39
C ALA A 407 -6.42 -19.77 -1.06
N PRO A 408 -5.23 -19.17 -1.24
CA PRO A 408 -4.32 -18.63 -0.23
C PRO A 408 -4.74 -17.26 0.31
N CYS A 409 -4.16 -16.88 1.44
CA CYS A 409 -4.20 -15.50 1.93
C CYS A 409 -3.45 -14.58 0.95
N GLY A 410 -4.06 -13.48 0.55
CA GLY A 410 -3.54 -12.58 -0.49
C GLY A 410 -2.25 -11.84 -0.10
N SER A 411 -1.96 -11.71 1.19
CA SER A 411 -0.76 -11.04 1.71
C SER A 411 0.33 -12.04 2.13
N GLY A 412 0.32 -12.45 3.40
CA GLY A 412 1.36 -13.34 3.93
C GLY A 412 1.41 -14.71 3.24
N GLY A 413 0.25 -15.32 2.94
CA GLY A 413 0.19 -16.60 2.26
C GLY A 413 0.73 -16.52 0.82
N ARG A 414 0.32 -15.51 0.08
CA ARG A 414 0.80 -15.33 -1.29
C ARG A 414 2.29 -15.00 -1.36
N GLY A 415 2.83 -14.33 -0.35
CA GLY A 415 4.27 -14.13 -0.23
C GLY A 415 5.07 -15.43 -0.04
N LEU A 416 4.45 -16.50 0.47
CA LEU A 416 5.05 -17.83 0.55
C LEU A 416 5.02 -18.59 -0.78
N MET A 417 4.23 -18.14 -1.74
CA MET A 417 4.16 -18.70 -3.08
C MET A 417 5.10 -17.97 -4.03
N THR A 418 5.21 -18.45 -5.25
CA THR A 418 5.97 -17.74 -6.29
C THR A 418 5.29 -16.42 -6.60
N ILE A 419 6.03 -15.34 -6.44
CA ILE A 419 5.61 -13.99 -6.86
C ILE A 419 5.78 -13.89 -8.38
N ASP A 420 4.71 -13.56 -9.08
CA ASP A 420 4.71 -13.34 -10.53
C ASP A 420 4.28 -11.92 -10.92
N THR A 421 4.63 -10.95 -10.09
CA THR A 421 4.35 -9.54 -10.40
C THR A 421 5.31 -9.03 -11.47
N PRO A 422 4.82 -8.49 -12.58
CA PRO A 422 5.68 -7.94 -13.63
C PRO A 422 6.69 -6.91 -13.10
N GLY A 423 7.96 -7.07 -13.48
CA GLY A 423 9.05 -6.19 -13.05
C GLY A 423 9.64 -6.51 -11.66
N MET A 424 9.19 -7.57 -11.01
CA MET A 424 9.79 -8.09 -9.78
C MET A 424 10.43 -9.45 -10.03
N GLU A 425 11.40 -9.82 -9.21
CA GLU A 425 11.98 -11.15 -9.24
C GLU A 425 10.93 -12.20 -8.84
N ARG A 426 11.03 -13.41 -9.39
CA ARG A 426 10.09 -14.50 -9.11
C ARG A 426 10.63 -15.37 -7.99
N GLY A 427 9.75 -15.80 -7.11
CA GLY A 427 10.05 -16.72 -6.03
C GLY A 427 9.24 -16.42 -4.76
N PRO A 428 9.21 -17.34 -3.80
CA PRO A 428 8.65 -17.06 -2.49
C PRO A 428 9.53 -16.03 -1.75
N VAL A 429 8.93 -15.14 -0.98
CA VAL A 429 9.70 -14.12 -0.25
C VAL A 429 10.61 -14.71 0.83
N THR A 430 10.35 -15.94 1.29
CA THR A 430 11.22 -16.70 2.21
C THR A 430 12.40 -17.36 1.50
N GLY A 431 12.44 -17.33 0.19
CA GLY A 431 13.55 -17.83 -0.64
C GLY A 431 14.27 -16.69 -1.35
N ASN A 432 15.25 -17.07 -2.20
CA ASN A 432 15.95 -16.12 -3.05
C ASN A 432 14.97 -15.33 -3.93
N PRO A 433 15.14 -14.02 -4.10
CA PRO A 433 16.26 -13.18 -3.64
C PRO A 433 16.02 -12.50 -2.28
N TRP A 434 14.83 -12.59 -1.69
CA TRP A 434 14.48 -11.83 -0.48
C TRP A 434 14.98 -12.48 0.80
N ASN A 435 14.82 -13.79 0.93
CA ASN A 435 15.20 -14.59 2.10
C ASN A 435 14.62 -14.05 3.42
N PHE A 436 13.34 -13.54 3.39
CA PHE A 436 12.66 -13.10 4.59
C PHE A 436 12.46 -14.26 5.55
N LYS A 437 12.56 -13.95 6.84
CA LYS A 437 12.65 -14.97 7.89
C LYS A 437 11.28 -15.39 8.42
N THR A 438 11.28 -16.48 9.11
CA THR A 438 10.20 -16.95 9.96
C THR A 438 10.63 -16.87 11.42
N THR A 439 9.68 -16.91 12.35
CA THR A 439 10.00 -16.92 13.79
C THR A 439 10.91 -18.08 14.16
N PRO A 440 12.13 -17.84 14.66
CA PRO A 440 13.06 -18.91 15.06
C PRO A 440 12.70 -19.53 16.41
N VAL A 441 11.96 -18.78 17.22
CA VAL A 441 11.47 -19.20 18.55
C VAL A 441 10.00 -18.86 18.67
N ALA A 442 9.29 -19.59 19.52
CA ALA A 442 7.90 -19.30 19.84
C ALA A 442 7.79 -17.92 20.51
N HIS A 443 6.90 -17.07 20.00
CA HIS A 443 6.69 -15.73 20.53
C HIS A 443 5.19 -15.35 20.48
N PRO A 444 4.64 -14.68 21.50
CA PRO A 444 3.23 -14.29 21.55
C PRO A 444 2.75 -13.49 20.32
N VAL A 445 3.57 -12.61 19.74
CA VAL A 445 3.22 -11.84 18.54
C VAL A 445 3.05 -12.69 17.29
N ALA A 446 3.39 -13.97 17.35
CA ALA A 446 3.24 -14.96 16.30
C ALA A 446 2.50 -16.21 16.80
N TRP A 447 1.48 -16.00 17.65
CA TRP A 447 0.66 -17.07 18.25
C TRP A 447 1.45 -18.12 19.02
N ASN A 448 2.58 -17.73 19.58
CA ASN A 448 3.51 -18.63 20.30
C ASN A 448 3.96 -19.84 19.46
N LYS A 449 4.12 -19.64 18.13
CA LYS A 449 4.55 -20.64 17.17
C LYS A 449 5.94 -20.32 16.61
N VAL A 450 6.68 -21.39 16.27
CA VAL A 450 7.93 -21.34 15.49
C VAL A 450 7.59 -21.46 14.00
N GLY A 451 8.41 -20.90 13.11
CA GLY A 451 8.27 -21.03 11.67
C GLY A 451 7.18 -20.14 11.05
N VAL A 452 6.55 -19.25 11.82
CA VAL A 452 5.57 -18.29 11.28
C VAL A 452 6.32 -17.20 10.50
N PRO A 453 5.94 -16.92 9.23
CA PRO A 453 6.51 -15.78 8.51
C PRO A 453 6.36 -14.49 9.31
N ASN A 454 7.44 -13.74 9.47
CA ASN A 454 7.45 -12.54 10.32
C ASN A 454 6.33 -11.55 9.96
N TYR A 455 6.02 -11.40 8.67
CA TYR A 455 4.90 -10.58 8.22
C TYR A 455 3.54 -10.97 8.83
N CYS A 456 3.33 -12.26 9.11
CA CYS A 456 2.06 -12.74 9.68
C CYS A 456 1.84 -12.27 11.13
N ALA A 457 2.91 -11.86 11.85
CA ALA A 457 2.81 -11.24 13.17
C ALA A 457 1.87 -10.03 13.17
N ARG A 458 1.77 -9.30 12.06
CA ARG A 458 0.83 -8.21 11.89
C ARG A 458 -0.62 -8.63 12.17
N CYS A 459 -1.05 -9.78 11.66
CA CYS A 459 -2.41 -10.28 11.91
C CYS A 459 -2.62 -10.61 13.38
N CYS A 460 -1.64 -11.24 14.03
CA CYS A 460 -1.68 -11.52 15.45
C CYS A 460 -1.81 -10.22 16.28
N VAL A 461 -0.94 -9.26 16.02
CA VAL A 461 -0.89 -8.02 16.79
C VAL A 461 -2.10 -7.12 16.52
N HIS A 462 -2.45 -6.88 15.25
CA HIS A 462 -3.54 -5.96 14.93
C HIS A 462 -4.92 -6.57 15.20
N MET A 463 -5.14 -7.82 14.78
CA MET A 463 -6.49 -8.40 14.81
C MET A 463 -6.80 -9.03 16.18
N GLU A 464 -5.88 -9.81 16.74
CA GLU A 464 -6.13 -10.49 18.02
C GLU A 464 -5.74 -9.60 19.22
N MET A 465 -4.47 -9.24 19.35
CA MET A 465 -4.02 -8.40 20.47
C MET A 465 -4.65 -7.00 20.46
N GLY A 466 -4.88 -6.44 19.26
CA GLY A 466 -5.55 -5.16 19.08
C GLY A 466 -7.00 -5.20 19.56
N SER A 467 -7.76 -6.23 19.20
CA SER A 467 -9.14 -6.38 19.67
C SER A 467 -9.23 -6.61 21.16
N LEU A 468 -8.33 -7.43 21.70
CA LEU A 468 -8.23 -7.66 23.15
C LEU A 468 -7.94 -6.37 23.91
N SER A 469 -7.00 -5.56 23.43
CA SER A 469 -6.68 -4.26 24.02
C SER A 469 -7.85 -3.27 23.97
N ARG A 470 -8.63 -3.31 22.89
CA ARG A 470 -9.74 -2.37 22.68
C ARG A 470 -11.00 -2.75 23.45
N TYR A 471 -11.40 -4.02 23.37
CA TYR A 471 -12.69 -4.51 23.89
C TYR A 471 -12.54 -5.36 25.16
N GLY A 472 -11.32 -5.73 25.55
CA GLY A 472 -11.10 -6.74 26.59
C GLY A 472 -11.37 -8.19 26.13
N TYR A 473 -11.73 -8.39 24.87
CA TYR A 473 -12.05 -9.66 24.25
C TYR A 473 -11.34 -9.83 22.90
N LEU A 474 -11.04 -11.07 22.52
CA LEU A 474 -10.78 -11.40 21.13
C LEU A 474 -12.08 -11.25 20.34
N THR A 475 -12.03 -10.54 19.21
CA THR A 475 -13.18 -10.41 18.30
C THR A 475 -12.99 -11.23 17.04
N THR A 476 -11.76 -11.60 16.74
CA THR A 476 -11.34 -12.42 15.61
C THR A 476 -10.26 -13.38 16.11
N VAL A 477 -10.34 -14.64 15.72
CA VAL A 477 -9.31 -15.64 15.97
C VAL A 477 -8.73 -16.08 14.64
N ILE A 478 -7.40 -16.08 14.50
CA ILE A 478 -6.73 -16.41 13.25
C ILE A 478 -5.94 -17.71 13.42
N GLU A 479 -6.31 -18.72 12.68
CA GLU A 479 -5.54 -19.97 12.62
C GLU A 479 -4.65 -20.01 11.39
N ARG A 480 -3.35 -20.00 11.65
CA ARG A 480 -2.31 -20.36 10.70
C ARG A 480 -2.17 -21.88 10.68
N PRO A 481 -1.99 -22.51 9.51
CA PRO A 481 -1.65 -23.91 9.41
C PRO A 481 -0.43 -24.27 10.24
N GLU A 482 -0.34 -25.52 10.67
CA GLU A 482 0.84 -26.06 11.37
C GLU A 482 2.07 -26.06 10.45
N ASN A 483 1.87 -26.37 9.16
CA ASN A 483 2.92 -26.24 8.17
C ASN A 483 3.16 -24.75 7.87
N ALA A 484 4.35 -24.25 8.21
CA ALA A 484 4.73 -22.85 8.00
C ALA A 484 4.72 -22.43 6.52
N THR A 485 4.89 -23.37 5.59
CA THR A 485 4.87 -23.10 4.14
C THR A 485 3.46 -23.12 3.53
N ASP A 486 2.44 -23.54 4.29
CA ASP A 486 1.07 -23.51 3.82
C ASP A 486 0.60 -22.04 3.71
N PRO A 487 0.17 -21.59 2.52
CA PRO A 487 -0.23 -20.22 2.29
C PRO A 487 -1.64 -19.89 2.79
N ASN A 488 -2.38 -20.88 3.28
CA ASN A 488 -3.76 -20.74 3.70
C ASN A 488 -3.87 -20.14 5.10
N CYS A 489 -5.03 -19.62 5.42
CA CYS A 489 -5.33 -19.06 6.73
C CYS A 489 -6.83 -19.12 6.99
N ARG A 490 -7.25 -19.34 8.26
CA ARG A 490 -8.65 -19.30 8.67
C ARG A 490 -8.86 -18.23 9.72
N TRP A 491 -9.96 -17.50 9.58
CA TRP A 491 -10.40 -16.50 10.55
C TRP A 491 -11.74 -16.91 11.12
N PHE A 492 -11.84 -16.98 12.45
CA PHE A 492 -13.05 -17.36 13.16
C PHE A 492 -13.67 -16.15 13.83
N PHE A 493 -14.95 -15.93 13.58
CA PHE A 493 -15.76 -14.89 14.17
C PHE A 493 -16.86 -15.57 15.01
N TYR A 494 -16.58 -15.82 16.28
CA TYR A 494 -17.51 -16.47 17.20
C TYR A 494 -18.75 -15.63 17.41
N ARG A 495 -19.95 -16.25 17.44
CA ARG A 495 -21.20 -15.53 17.65
C ARG A 495 -21.26 -14.94 19.06
N ASP A 496 -20.86 -15.68 20.09
CA ASP A 496 -20.55 -15.15 21.41
C ASP A 496 -19.02 -15.18 21.64
N VAL A 497 -18.43 -14.04 21.95
CA VAL A 497 -17.00 -13.94 22.23
C VAL A 497 -16.60 -14.67 23.51
N ASP A 498 -17.56 -14.94 24.41
CA ASP A 498 -17.34 -15.77 25.60
C ASP A 498 -17.11 -17.25 25.26
N ASP A 499 -17.52 -17.70 24.08
CA ASP A 499 -17.32 -19.09 23.63
C ASP A 499 -15.93 -19.31 22.99
N ILE A 500 -15.15 -18.22 22.79
CA ILE A 500 -13.78 -18.34 22.29
C ILE A 500 -12.93 -19.15 23.28
N PRO A 501 -12.33 -20.27 22.86
CA PRO A 501 -11.52 -21.12 23.75
C PRO A 501 -10.34 -20.42 24.39
N GLU A 502 -10.03 -20.73 25.66
CA GLU A 502 -8.91 -20.20 26.43
C GLU A 502 -7.56 -20.28 25.68
N LYS A 503 -7.34 -21.39 24.94
CA LYS A 503 -6.09 -21.60 24.17
C LYS A 503 -5.73 -20.44 23.24
N TYR A 504 -6.73 -19.74 22.71
CA TYR A 504 -6.51 -18.60 21.80
C TYR A 504 -6.00 -17.34 22.53
N TYR A 505 -6.38 -17.18 23.78
CA TYR A 505 -5.85 -16.13 24.65
C TYR A 505 -4.43 -16.49 25.11
N THR A 506 -4.25 -17.70 25.60
CA THR A 506 -2.97 -18.17 26.15
C THR A 506 -1.84 -18.09 25.12
N ARG A 507 -2.10 -18.46 23.86
CA ARG A 507 -1.07 -18.43 22.79
C ARG A 507 -0.55 -17.03 22.46
N ILE A 508 -1.28 -15.99 22.78
CA ILE A 508 -0.86 -14.59 22.61
C ILE A 508 -0.40 -13.94 23.91
N GLY A 509 -0.15 -14.74 24.95
CA GLY A 509 0.31 -14.27 26.26
C GLY A 509 -0.78 -13.59 27.09
N ALA A 510 -2.05 -13.83 26.79
CA ALA A 510 -3.19 -13.24 27.49
C ALA A 510 -3.99 -14.25 28.30
N LYS A 511 -4.85 -13.74 29.18
CA LYS A 511 -5.83 -14.53 29.94
C LYS A 511 -7.22 -14.22 29.40
N LYS A 512 -8.03 -15.25 29.24
CA LYS A 512 -9.44 -15.07 28.87
C LYS A 512 -10.18 -14.29 29.95
N PRO A 513 -10.96 -13.26 29.61
CA PRO A 513 -11.78 -12.56 30.58
C PRO A 513 -12.85 -13.51 31.18
N ALA A 514 -13.22 -13.26 32.42
CA ALA A 514 -14.32 -13.99 33.03
C ALA A 514 -15.63 -13.70 32.28
N ARG A 515 -16.46 -14.74 32.13
CA ARG A 515 -17.77 -14.57 31.48
C ARG A 515 -18.59 -13.55 32.27
N GLN A 516 -18.99 -12.48 31.58
CA GLN A 516 -19.89 -11.49 32.19
C GLN A 516 -21.31 -12.08 32.19
N LYS A 517 -21.94 -12.07 33.38
CA LYS A 517 -23.31 -12.56 33.58
C LYS A 517 -24.34 -11.62 32.96
#